data_d86e57cdb8cbbb9f632a17295591e5b1
#
_entry.id   d86e57cdb8cbbb9f632a17295591e5b1
#
_cell.length_a   1.000
_cell.length_b   1.000
_cell.length_c   1.000
_cell.angle_alpha   90.00
_cell.angle_beta   90.00
_cell.angle_gamma   90.00
#
_symmetry.space_group_name_H-M   'P 1'
#
loop_
_entity.id
_entity.type
_entity.pdbx_description
1 polymer ?
#
loop_
_entity_poly.entity_id
_entity_poly.type
_entity_poly.pdbx_seq_one_letter_code
_entity_poly.pdbx_strand_id
1 'polypeptide(L)'
;MHSKTSYLIVRLALGLSMFGHGLVRLPKLEAFSQGLVKSFENSMMPEVLTLPFSYILPFGELIFGALLVIGLFTRVAVLGIAAILLALIFGSTLVENWGAITAQLVHVAFVAYLSHHIKDNSYALDRFVYKN
;
A
#
# COMPACT_ATOMS: atom_id res chain seq x y z
N MET A 1 -27.39 -0.45 2.13
CA MET A 1 -26.92 0.23 0.91
C MET A 1 -25.73 1.16 1.19
N HIS A 2 -25.81 1.94 2.25
CA HIS A 2 -24.75 2.90 2.60
C HIS A 2 -23.38 2.25 2.90
N SER A 3 -23.31 1.13 3.59
CA SER A 3 -22.04 0.45 3.92
C SER A 3 -21.29 -0.04 2.68
N LYS A 4 -21.99 -0.59 1.69
CA LYS A 4 -21.39 -1.11 0.45
C LYS A 4 -20.78 0.00 -0.40
N THR A 5 -21.46 1.14 -0.48
CA THR A 5 -20.99 2.32 -1.22
C THR A 5 -19.79 2.95 -0.50
N SER A 6 -19.84 3.08 0.83
CA SER A 6 -18.72 3.58 1.63
C SER A 6 -17.49 2.67 1.49
N TYR A 7 -17.70 1.36 1.52
CA TYR A 7 -16.63 0.39 1.27
C TYR A 7 -15.99 0.58 -0.11
N LEU A 8 -16.81 0.72 -1.16
CA LEU A 8 -16.33 0.94 -2.53
C LEU A 8 -15.47 2.21 -2.61
N ILE A 9 -15.95 3.32 -2.04
CA ILE A 9 -15.23 4.61 -2.08
C ILE A 9 -13.88 4.49 -1.39
N VAL A 10 -13.82 3.93 -0.18
CA VAL A 10 -12.57 3.75 0.57
C VAL A 10 -11.63 2.81 -0.16
N ARG A 11 -12.16 1.71 -0.72
CA ARG A 11 -11.36 0.76 -1.50
C ARG A 11 -10.74 1.41 -2.73
N LEU A 12 -11.52 2.18 -3.49
CA LEU A 12 -11.01 2.90 -4.67
C LEU A 12 -10.00 3.98 -4.28
N ALA A 13 -10.26 4.76 -3.24
CA ALA A 13 -9.35 5.80 -2.77
C ALA A 13 -7.99 5.22 -2.37
N LEU A 14 -7.98 4.19 -1.54
CA LEU A 14 -6.74 3.53 -1.13
C LEU A 14 -6.05 2.84 -2.32
N GLY A 15 -6.82 2.12 -3.14
CA GLY A 15 -6.30 1.40 -4.30
C GLY A 15 -5.66 2.34 -5.32
N LEU A 16 -6.30 3.45 -5.66
CA LEU A 16 -5.76 4.47 -6.57
C LEU A 16 -4.51 5.15 -6.00
N SER A 17 -4.49 5.44 -4.70
CA SER A 17 -3.30 6.00 -4.05
C SER A 17 -2.12 5.04 -4.16
N MET A 18 -2.30 3.78 -3.79
CA MET A 18 -1.23 2.77 -3.85
C MET A 18 -0.79 2.49 -5.30
N PHE A 19 -1.74 2.29 -6.20
CA PHE A 19 -1.47 2.11 -7.62
C PHE A 19 -0.69 3.29 -8.22
N GLY A 20 -1.11 4.52 -7.91
CA GLY A 20 -0.45 5.74 -8.37
C GLY A 20 0.99 5.85 -7.87
N HIS A 21 1.26 5.51 -6.61
CA HIS A 21 2.63 5.47 -6.09
C HIS A 21 3.53 4.52 -6.88
N GLY A 22 3.06 3.30 -7.12
CA GLY A 22 3.80 2.33 -7.94
C GLY A 22 3.98 2.80 -9.38
N LEU A 23 2.91 3.32 -9.98
CA LEU A 23 2.90 3.75 -11.38
C LEU A 23 3.92 4.86 -11.67
N VAL A 24 4.06 5.86 -10.79
CA VAL A 24 4.99 6.96 -11.00
C VAL A 24 6.44 6.63 -10.61
N ARG A 25 6.64 5.61 -9.77
CA ARG A 25 7.97 5.18 -9.32
C ARG A 25 8.65 4.23 -10.30
N LEU A 26 7.89 3.34 -10.96
CA LEU A 26 8.46 2.34 -11.86
C LEU A 26 9.26 2.91 -13.02
N PRO A 27 8.84 3.97 -13.75
CA PRO A 27 9.63 4.55 -14.83
C PRO A 27 10.96 5.17 -14.38
N LYS A 28 11.09 5.48 -13.09
CA LYS A 28 12.28 6.05 -12.46
C LYS A 28 12.76 5.21 -11.27
N LEU A 29 12.67 3.90 -11.41
CA LEU A 29 12.93 2.94 -10.33
C LEU A 29 14.33 3.09 -9.73
N GLU A 30 15.35 3.27 -10.57
CA GLU A 30 16.72 3.43 -10.09
C GLU A 30 16.90 4.73 -9.29
N ALA A 31 16.39 5.85 -9.79
CA ALA A 31 16.43 7.12 -9.08
C ALA A 31 15.67 7.07 -7.75
N PHE A 32 14.51 6.40 -7.74
CA PHE A 32 13.75 6.17 -6.53
C PHE A 32 14.52 5.31 -5.52
N SER A 33 15.12 4.21 -5.98
CA SER A 33 15.92 3.32 -5.14
C SER A 33 17.10 4.06 -4.51
N GLN A 34 17.88 4.78 -5.31
CA GLN A 34 19.01 5.57 -4.83
C GLN A 34 18.58 6.62 -3.79
N GLY A 35 17.49 7.32 -4.03
CA GLY A 35 16.93 8.30 -3.10
C GLY A 35 16.51 7.68 -1.77
N LEU A 36 15.86 6.53 -1.83
CA LEU A 36 15.43 5.81 -0.62
C LEU A 36 16.65 5.31 0.16
N VAL A 37 17.59 4.62 -0.46
CA VAL A 37 18.82 4.13 0.19
C VAL A 37 19.57 5.28 0.84
N LYS A 38 19.74 6.41 0.13
CA LYS A 38 20.39 7.60 0.66
C LYS A 38 19.67 8.16 1.90
N SER A 39 18.36 8.11 1.94
CA SER A 39 17.61 8.60 3.10
C SER A 39 17.87 7.78 4.37
N PHE A 40 18.32 6.53 4.23
CA PHE A 40 18.68 5.64 5.34
C PHE A 40 20.18 5.64 5.68
N GLU A 41 21.02 6.37 4.95
CA GLU A 41 22.48 6.33 5.08
C GLU A 41 22.96 6.59 6.52
N ASN A 42 22.30 7.49 7.24
CA ASN A 42 22.63 7.83 8.62
C ASN A 42 21.72 7.16 9.66
N SER A 43 20.95 6.17 9.25
CA SER A 43 20.07 5.39 10.15
C SER A 43 20.74 4.09 10.59
N MET A 44 20.10 3.41 11.55
CA MET A 44 20.56 2.07 11.96
C MET A 44 20.16 0.97 10.95
N MET A 45 19.40 1.29 9.91
CA MET A 45 18.96 0.29 8.92
C MET A 45 20.08 0.04 7.91
N PRO A 46 20.57 -1.21 7.79
CA PRO A 46 21.64 -1.52 6.85
C PRO A 46 21.18 -1.50 5.39
N GLU A 47 22.07 -1.09 4.48
CA GLU A 47 21.79 -1.02 3.04
C GLU A 47 21.35 -2.38 2.46
N VAL A 48 21.86 -3.48 3.01
CA VAL A 48 21.47 -4.85 2.59
C VAL A 48 19.98 -5.11 2.73
N LEU A 49 19.26 -4.36 3.56
CA LEU A 49 17.80 -4.41 3.72
C LEU A 49 17.09 -3.31 2.95
N THR A 50 17.63 -2.09 2.94
CA THR A 50 16.99 -0.94 2.28
C THR A 50 17.04 -1.05 0.76
N LEU A 51 18.12 -1.56 0.20
CA LEU A 51 18.28 -1.69 -1.26
C LEU A 51 17.23 -2.64 -1.89
N PRO A 52 17.10 -3.92 -1.47
CA PRO A 52 16.08 -4.79 -2.04
C PRO A 52 14.65 -4.27 -1.76
N PHE A 53 14.39 -3.71 -0.59
CA PHE A 53 13.10 -3.11 -0.27
C PHE A 53 12.75 -1.97 -1.23
N SER A 54 13.72 -1.12 -1.58
CA SER A 54 13.52 0.01 -2.50
C SER A 54 13.08 -0.42 -3.90
N TYR A 55 13.52 -1.60 -4.37
CA TYR A 55 13.10 -2.16 -5.65
C TYR A 55 11.76 -2.89 -5.57
N ILE A 56 11.50 -3.59 -4.49
CA ILE A 56 10.25 -4.37 -4.29
C ILE A 56 9.06 -3.45 -4.04
N LEU A 57 9.25 -2.36 -3.31
CA LEU A 57 8.18 -1.47 -2.86
C LEU A 57 7.29 -0.95 -4.01
N PRO A 58 7.80 -0.36 -5.11
CA PRO A 58 6.96 0.14 -6.19
C PRO A 58 6.12 -0.95 -6.88
N PHE A 59 6.66 -2.16 -7.01
CA PHE A 59 5.92 -3.30 -7.55
C PHE A 59 4.79 -3.73 -6.62
N GLY A 60 5.05 -3.83 -5.33
CA GLY A 60 4.04 -4.15 -4.33
C GLY A 60 2.91 -3.12 -4.32
N GLU A 61 3.25 -1.84 -4.35
CA GLU A 61 2.28 -0.74 -4.42
C GLU A 61 1.43 -0.82 -5.69
N LEU A 62 2.05 -1.06 -6.84
CA LEU A 62 1.34 -1.18 -8.12
C LEU A 62 0.40 -2.39 -8.13
N ILE A 63 0.90 -3.58 -7.78
CA ILE A 63 0.15 -4.83 -7.85
C ILE A 63 -1.01 -4.82 -6.86
N PHE A 64 -0.75 -4.57 -5.59
CA PHE A 64 -1.81 -4.57 -4.57
C PHE A 64 -2.78 -3.41 -4.76
N GLY A 65 -2.30 -2.26 -5.22
CA GLY A 65 -3.15 -1.14 -5.59
C GLY A 65 -4.09 -1.48 -6.73
N ALA A 66 -3.59 -2.10 -7.82
CA ALA A 66 -4.40 -2.55 -8.94
C ALA A 66 -5.45 -3.59 -8.51
N LEU A 67 -5.05 -4.60 -7.74
CA LEU A 67 -5.96 -5.62 -7.21
C LEU A 67 -7.07 -5.00 -6.37
N LEU A 68 -6.72 -4.00 -5.58
CA LEU A 68 -7.70 -3.32 -4.73
C LEU A 68 -8.68 -2.47 -5.55
N VAL A 69 -8.21 -1.77 -6.59
CA VAL A 69 -9.07 -0.98 -7.48
C VAL A 69 -10.11 -1.88 -8.16
N ILE A 70 -9.70 -2.99 -8.75
CA ILE A 70 -10.62 -3.90 -9.45
C ILE A 70 -11.42 -4.79 -8.48
N GLY A 71 -11.01 -4.88 -7.21
CA GLY A 71 -11.64 -5.72 -6.21
C GLY A 71 -11.41 -7.21 -6.44
N LEU A 72 -10.20 -7.57 -6.86
CA LEU A 72 -9.77 -8.96 -7.07
C LEU A 72 -8.78 -9.35 -5.98
N PHE A 73 -8.97 -10.53 -5.37
CA PHE A 73 -8.21 -10.98 -4.21
C PHE A 73 -8.10 -9.89 -3.13
N THR A 74 -9.21 -9.21 -2.86
CA THR A 74 -9.26 -8.01 -2.01
C THR A 74 -8.62 -8.24 -0.64
N ARG A 75 -8.84 -9.42 -0.02
CA ARG A 75 -8.21 -9.76 1.28
C ARG A 75 -6.68 -9.77 1.20
N VAL A 76 -6.14 -10.38 0.15
CA VAL A 76 -4.69 -10.46 -0.08
C VAL A 76 -4.13 -9.05 -0.33
N ALA A 77 -4.81 -8.25 -1.15
CA ALA A 77 -4.41 -6.88 -1.45
C ALA A 77 -4.39 -6.01 -0.18
N VAL A 78 -5.44 -6.08 0.65
CA VAL A 78 -5.52 -5.34 1.92
C VAL A 78 -4.39 -5.73 2.87
N LEU A 79 -4.11 -7.04 3.02
CA LEU A 79 -3.02 -7.51 3.89
C LEU A 79 -1.64 -7.15 3.32
N GLY A 80 -1.46 -7.23 2.00
CA GLY A 80 -0.21 -6.82 1.36
C GLY A 80 0.07 -5.33 1.55
N ILE A 81 -0.93 -4.47 1.37
CA ILE A 81 -0.84 -3.03 1.63
C ILE A 81 -0.56 -2.77 3.11
N ALA A 82 -1.22 -3.49 4.02
CA ALA A 82 -0.95 -3.38 5.45
C ALA A 82 0.51 -3.65 5.78
N ALA A 83 1.09 -4.74 5.24
CA ALA A 83 2.48 -5.08 5.45
C ALA A 83 3.44 -4.00 4.92
N ILE A 84 3.17 -3.48 3.71
CA ILE A 84 3.94 -2.37 3.13
C ILE A 84 3.88 -1.14 4.03
N LEU A 85 2.69 -0.72 4.46
CA LEU A 85 2.51 0.48 5.30
C LEU A 85 3.19 0.34 6.66
N LEU A 86 3.12 -0.83 7.29
CA LEU A 86 3.81 -1.07 8.55
C LEU A 86 5.33 -0.99 8.40
N ALA A 87 5.87 -1.54 7.31
CA ALA A 87 7.29 -1.42 6.99
C ALA A 87 7.69 0.05 6.71
N LEU A 88 6.87 0.80 5.97
CA LEU A 88 7.09 2.22 5.69
C LEU A 88 7.04 3.08 6.97
N ILE A 89 6.08 2.84 7.85
CA ILE A 89 5.98 3.56 9.13
C ILE A 89 7.23 3.30 9.96
N PHE A 90 7.62 2.04 10.10
CA PHE A 90 8.85 1.68 10.83
C PHE A 90 10.08 2.35 10.22
N GLY A 91 10.26 2.25 8.90
CA GLY A 91 11.36 2.92 8.20
C GLY A 91 11.36 4.44 8.39
N SER A 92 10.18 5.07 8.27
CA SER A 92 10.04 6.52 8.47
C SER A 92 10.40 6.98 9.88
N THR A 93 10.13 6.13 10.91
CA THR A 93 10.57 6.43 12.28
C THR A 93 12.09 6.39 12.41
N LEU A 94 12.76 5.43 11.76
CA LEU A 94 14.22 5.30 11.83
C LEU A 94 14.98 6.47 11.19
N VAL A 95 14.34 7.15 10.24
CA VAL A 95 14.89 8.35 9.59
C VAL A 95 14.24 9.65 10.07
N GLU A 96 13.43 9.57 11.13
CA GLU A 96 12.73 10.71 11.77
C GLU A 96 11.86 11.52 10.79
N ASN A 97 11.32 10.87 9.76
CA ASN A 97 10.40 11.50 8.80
C ASN A 97 8.95 11.49 9.31
N TRP A 98 8.69 12.31 10.32
CA TRP A 98 7.39 12.39 10.99
C TRP A 98 6.26 12.84 10.06
N GLY A 99 6.56 13.65 9.05
CA GLY A 99 5.58 14.09 8.06
C GLY A 99 5.05 12.93 7.21
N ALA A 100 5.92 12.03 6.78
CA ALA A 100 5.53 10.84 6.03
C ALA A 100 4.66 9.91 6.87
N ILE A 101 4.96 9.75 8.15
CA ILE A 101 4.19 8.89 9.08
C ILE A 101 2.73 9.33 9.15
N THR A 102 2.44 10.62 9.19
CA THR A 102 1.06 11.13 9.24
C THR A 102 0.25 10.63 8.04
N ALA A 103 0.76 10.74 6.83
CA ALA A 103 0.10 10.23 5.63
C ALA A 103 -0.05 8.70 5.65
N GLN A 104 0.98 7.99 6.10
CA GLN A 104 0.97 6.53 6.21
C GLN A 104 -0.09 6.05 7.22
N LEU A 105 -0.25 6.73 8.36
CA LEU A 105 -1.28 6.41 9.36
C LEU A 105 -2.70 6.59 8.81
N VAL A 106 -2.94 7.60 7.97
CA VAL A 106 -4.23 7.77 7.29
C VAL A 106 -4.52 6.58 6.37
N HIS A 107 -3.52 6.12 5.63
CA HIS A 107 -3.66 4.91 4.79
C HIS A 107 -3.94 3.66 5.65
N VAL A 108 -3.28 3.52 6.79
CA VAL A 108 -3.53 2.41 7.73
C VAL A 108 -4.97 2.42 8.25
N ALA A 109 -5.53 3.60 8.54
CA ALA A 109 -6.92 3.72 8.95
C ALA A 109 -7.88 3.19 7.85
N PHE A 110 -7.60 3.48 6.58
CA PHE A 110 -8.36 2.95 5.45
C PHE A 110 -8.21 1.43 5.32
N VAL A 111 -7.00 0.91 5.49
CA VAL A 111 -6.73 -0.54 5.50
C VAL A 111 -7.51 -1.23 6.61
N ALA A 112 -7.49 -0.68 7.81
CA ALA A 112 -8.23 -1.21 8.97
C ALA A 112 -9.75 -1.23 8.71
N TYR A 113 -10.27 -0.14 8.15
CA TYR A 113 -11.68 -0.06 7.75
C TYR A 113 -12.04 -1.16 6.74
N LEU A 114 -11.26 -1.29 5.66
CA LEU A 114 -11.50 -2.30 4.62
C LEU A 114 -11.40 -3.73 5.16
N SER A 115 -10.45 -3.98 6.05
CA SER A 115 -10.29 -5.29 6.70
C SER A 115 -11.50 -5.64 7.56
N HIS A 116 -11.98 -4.68 8.37
CA HIS A 116 -13.12 -4.88 9.26
C HIS A 116 -14.43 -5.10 8.49
N HIS A 117 -14.63 -4.33 7.40
CA HIS A 117 -15.85 -4.35 6.60
C HIS A 117 -15.74 -5.19 5.32
N ILE A 118 -14.86 -6.17 5.28
CA ILE A 118 -14.58 -6.98 4.08
C ILE A 118 -15.83 -7.65 3.48
N LYS A 119 -16.83 -7.92 4.30
CA LYS A 119 -18.12 -8.50 3.89
C LYS A 119 -18.95 -7.54 3.03
N ASP A 120 -18.71 -6.24 3.12
CA ASP A 120 -19.40 -5.21 2.36
C ASP A 120 -18.83 -5.04 0.94
N ASN A 121 -17.83 -5.84 0.55
CA ASN A 121 -17.15 -5.80 -0.76
C ASN A 121 -18.07 -6.35 -1.88
N SER A 122 -19.17 -5.65 -2.12
CA SER A 122 -20.21 -6.10 -3.07
C SER A 122 -19.91 -5.72 -4.53
N TYR A 123 -19.20 -4.63 -4.76
CA TYR A 123 -18.83 -4.12 -6.10
C TYR A 123 -17.39 -4.53 -6.45
N ALA A 124 -17.14 -5.84 -6.54
CA ALA A 124 -15.81 -6.40 -6.69
C ALA A 124 -15.80 -7.62 -7.59
N LEU A 125 -14.69 -7.86 -8.31
CA LEU A 125 -14.50 -9.07 -9.11
C LEU A 125 -14.46 -10.33 -8.24
N ASP A 126 -14.10 -10.22 -6.96
CA ASP A 126 -14.12 -11.33 -6.01
C ASP A 126 -15.48 -12.08 -5.98
N ARG A 127 -16.57 -11.36 -6.25
CA ARG A 127 -17.92 -11.99 -6.31
C ARG A 127 -18.06 -13.00 -7.44
N PHE A 128 -17.28 -12.85 -8.49
CA PHE A 128 -17.31 -13.77 -9.63
C PHE A 128 -16.33 -14.93 -9.45
N VAL A 129 -15.24 -14.69 -8.74
CA VAL A 129 -14.19 -15.69 -8.49
C VAL A 129 -14.57 -16.64 -7.35
N TYR A 130 -15.19 -16.12 -6.28
CA TYR A 130 -15.57 -16.90 -5.10
C TYR A 130 -17.08 -17.26 -5.08
N LYS A 131 -17.70 -17.35 -6.25
CA LYS A 131 -19.09 -17.77 -6.40
C LYS A 131 -19.16 -19.30 -6.28
N ASN A 132 -19.23 -19.80 -5.03
CA ASN A 132 -19.72 -21.14 -4.67
C ASN A 132 -20.79 -21.00 -3.61
#